data_0ba16b13c966d9fc46b14a85791ace28
#
_entry.id   0ba16b13c966d9fc46b14a85791ace28
#
_cell.length_a   1.000
_cell.length_b   1.000
_cell.length_c   1.000
_cell.angle_alpha   90.00
_cell.angle_beta   90.00
_cell.angle_gamma   90.00
#
_symmetry.space_group_name_H-M   'P 1'
#
loop_
_entity.id
_entity.type
_entity.pdbx_description
1 polymer ?
#
loop_
_entity_poly.entity_id
_entity_poly.type
_entity_poly.pdbx_seq_one_letter_code
_entity_poly.pdbx_strand_id
1 'polypeptide(L)'
;SGRYRISGAPVVDADGVLVGIVTNRDMRFETDQNRLVRDVMTPMPLVTAPVGVDPDQALALLRQHKIEKLPLVDAAGRLRGLITVKDFVKRGQFPDATKDADGRLVVGAALGVGEDAYKRAGLLVEAGVDVLVVDTAHGHQRAVLDMVRRVKADFGGDDGIQVIGGNIATRAGAQALIDAGVDAVKVGVGPGSICTTRVVAGVGVPQISAIYEASLAAGPAGIPVIADGGLQYSGDIGKALVAGADTVMIGGLFAGVEEAPGELVFVNGKQYKTYRGMGSLGAMQKRGNQSFSRDRYFADDVLSDDKLVPEGIEGQVPYRGALSGVVHQLVGGLRASMGYAGAATVADLKERGQLTRITSAGLVESHPHDIHMTVEAPNYRGR
;
A
#
# COMPACT_ATOMS: atom_id res chain seq x y z
N SER A 1 6.36 -11.85 -23.79
CA SER A 1 6.19 -12.54 -22.49
C SER A 1 7.19 -12.04 -21.45
N GLY A 2 8.48 -11.88 -21.79
CA GLY A 2 9.52 -11.44 -20.85
C GLY A 2 9.24 -10.11 -20.16
N ARG A 3 8.83 -9.06 -20.89
CA ARG A 3 8.53 -7.74 -20.36
C ARG A 3 7.43 -7.75 -19.30
N TYR A 4 6.41 -8.57 -19.47
CA TYR A 4 5.25 -8.62 -18.57
C TYR A 4 5.24 -9.84 -17.64
N ARG A 5 6.28 -10.66 -17.67
CA ARG A 5 6.42 -11.90 -16.88
C ARG A 5 5.20 -12.84 -16.98
N ILE A 6 4.54 -12.87 -18.15
CA ILE A 6 3.40 -13.76 -18.43
C ILE A 6 3.87 -15.01 -19.18
N SER A 7 3.26 -16.16 -18.90
CA SER A 7 3.61 -17.45 -19.50
C SER A 7 2.75 -17.83 -20.70
N GLY A 8 1.83 -16.96 -21.11
CA GLY A 8 0.98 -17.12 -22.28
C GLY A 8 -0.22 -16.18 -22.24
N ALA A 9 -0.84 -16.00 -23.38
CA ALA A 9 -1.99 -15.14 -23.59
C ALA A 9 -3.04 -15.81 -24.49
N PRO A 10 -4.34 -15.67 -24.19
CA PRO A 10 -5.40 -16.00 -25.15
C PRO A 10 -5.28 -15.13 -26.41
N VAL A 11 -5.65 -15.68 -27.54
CA VAL A 11 -5.67 -15.00 -28.84
C VAL A 11 -7.10 -14.86 -29.30
N VAL A 12 -7.48 -13.65 -29.67
CA VAL A 12 -8.84 -13.34 -30.14
C VAL A 12 -8.78 -12.77 -31.58
N ASP A 13 -9.89 -12.87 -32.28
CA ASP A 13 -10.08 -12.18 -33.56
C ASP A 13 -10.50 -10.70 -33.37
N ALA A 14 -10.84 -10.01 -34.45
CA ALA A 14 -11.25 -8.60 -34.44
C ALA A 14 -12.55 -8.35 -33.64
N ASP A 15 -13.40 -9.36 -33.51
CA ASP A 15 -14.68 -9.31 -32.79
C ASP A 15 -14.52 -9.71 -31.31
N GLY A 16 -13.32 -10.05 -30.87
CA GLY A 16 -13.00 -10.51 -29.51
C GLY A 16 -13.34 -11.97 -29.22
N VAL A 17 -13.65 -12.76 -30.27
CA VAL A 17 -13.92 -14.20 -30.15
C VAL A 17 -12.60 -14.96 -29.97
N LEU A 18 -12.59 -15.90 -29.04
CA LEU A 18 -11.42 -16.71 -28.74
C LEU A 18 -11.09 -17.64 -29.92
N VAL A 19 -9.89 -17.51 -30.49
CA VAL A 19 -9.40 -18.32 -31.63
C VAL A 19 -8.23 -19.22 -31.27
N GLY A 20 -7.58 -19.01 -30.15
CA GLY A 20 -6.45 -19.82 -29.69
C GLY A 20 -5.82 -19.32 -28.41
N ILE A 21 -4.72 -19.95 -28.03
CA ILE A 21 -3.85 -19.53 -26.94
C ILE A 21 -2.39 -19.68 -27.33
N VAL A 22 -1.56 -18.70 -27.03
CA VAL A 22 -0.12 -18.78 -27.20
C VAL A 22 0.56 -18.82 -25.85
N THR A 23 1.48 -19.75 -25.64
CA THR A 23 2.19 -19.94 -24.36
C THR A 23 3.70 -19.97 -24.60
N ASN A 24 4.48 -19.87 -23.52
CA ASN A 24 5.94 -20.04 -23.60
C ASN A 24 6.33 -21.42 -24.16
N ARG A 25 5.47 -22.44 -24.07
CA ARG A 25 5.70 -23.76 -24.64
C ARG A 25 5.67 -23.69 -26.17
N ASP A 26 4.67 -22.99 -26.71
CA ASP A 26 4.49 -22.83 -28.16
C ASP A 26 5.65 -22.03 -28.78
N MET A 27 6.16 -21.03 -28.03
CA MET A 27 7.24 -20.15 -28.49
C MET A 27 8.65 -20.67 -28.18
N ARG A 28 8.80 -21.81 -27.47
CA ARG A 28 10.10 -22.25 -26.93
C ARG A 28 11.16 -22.48 -28.01
N PHE A 29 10.77 -23.00 -29.15
CA PHE A 29 11.66 -23.36 -30.26
C PHE A 29 11.49 -22.44 -31.46
N GLU A 30 10.67 -21.40 -31.35
CA GLU A 30 10.47 -20.43 -32.42
C GLU A 30 11.59 -19.39 -32.40
N THR A 31 12.28 -19.29 -33.54
CA THR A 31 13.39 -18.34 -33.72
C THR A 31 13.05 -17.18 -34.63
N ASP A 32 12.02 -17.33 -35.48
CA ASP A 32 11.56 -16.27 -36.37
C ASP A 32 10.60 -15.31 -35.59
N GLN A 33 11.11 -14.13 -35.28
CA GLN A 33 10.35 -13.11 -34.57
C GLN A 33 9.22 -12.46 -35.41
N ASN A 34 9.23 -12.66 -36.72
CA ASN A 34 8.20 -12.14 -37.63
C ASN A 34 7.08 -13.14 -37.90
N ARG A 35 7.19 -14.36 -37.37
CA ARG A 35 6.15 -15.38 -37.54
C ARG A 35 4.85 -14.92 -36.88
N LEU A 36 3.73 -15.13 -37.57
CA LEU A 36 2.42 -14.70 -37.06
C LEU A 36 2.00 -15.57 -35.88
N VAL A 37 1.35 -14.94 -34.89
CA VAL A 37 0.85 -15.62 -33.67
C VAL A 37 -0.05 -16.80 -34.03
N ARG A 38 -0.91 -16.67 -35.03
CA ARG A 38 -1.79 -17.75 -35.52
C ARG A 38 -1.07 -19.01 -35.98
N ASP A 39 0.20 -18.88 -36.40
CA ASP A 39 0.96 -20.00 -36.93
C ASP A 39 1.70 -20.78 -35.84
N VAL A 40 1.79 -20.20 -34.63
CA VAL A 40 2.49 -20.80 -33.49
C VAL A 40 1.57 -21.11 -32.31
N MET A 41 0.38 -20.44 -32.21
CA MET A 41 -0.57 -20.68 -31.14
C MET A 41 -1.19 -22.06 -31.18
N THR A 42 -1.66 -22.56 -30.06
CA THR A 42 -2.60 -23.69 -30.00
C THR A 42 -3.98 -23.17 -30.39
N PRO A 43 -4.56 -23.61 -31.55
CA PRO A 43 -5.84 -23.12 -32.03
C PRO A 43 -7.03 -23.75 -31.28
N MET A 44 -8.25 -23.27 -31.60
CA MET A 44 -9.48 -23.94 -31.15
C MET A 44 -9.60 -25.37 -31.73
N PRO A 45 -10.24 -26.31 -31.02
CA PRO A 45 -10.99 -26.13 -29.77
C PRO A 45 -10.09 -26.13 -28.54
N LEU A 46 -10.34 -25.16 -27.62
CA LEU A 46 -9.71 -25.10 -26.30
C LEU A 46 -10.71 -25.48 -25.22
N VAL A 47 -10.20 -25.95 -24.08
CA VAL A 47 -11.03 -26.07 -22.85
C VAL A 47 -11.30 -24.67 -22.34
N THR A 48 -12.59 -24.29 -22.25
CA THR A 48 -13.06 -23.00 -21.78
C THR A 48 -14.11 -23.17 -20.70
N ALA A 49 -14.44 -22.10 -19.97
CA ALA A 49 -15.53 -22.07 -19.02
C ALA A 49 -16.37 -20.79 -19.21
N PRO A 50 -17.63 -20.77 -18.78
CA PRO A 50 -18.43 -19.55 -18.78
C PRO A 50 -17.94 -18.55 -17.75
N VAL A 51 -18.27 -17.28 -17.94
CA VAL A 51 -18.08 -16.23 -16.92
C VAL A 51 -18.90 -16.60 -15.68
N GLY A 52 -18.30 -16.45 -14.49
CA GLY A 52 -18.94 -16.82 -13.22
C GLY A 52 -18.87 -18.30 -12.89
N VAL A 53 -18.05 -19.09 -13.59
CA VAL A 53 -17.80 -20.49 -13.24
C VAL A 53 -17.34 -20.58 -11.77
N ASP A 54 -17.89 -21.57 -11.06
CA ASP A 54 -17.49 -21.85 -9.69
C ASP A 54 -15.99 -22.17 -9.60
N PRO A 55 -15.27 -21.64 -8.59
CA PRO A 55 -13.82 -21.85 -8.46
C PRO A 55 -13.42 -23.35 -8.38
N ASP A 56 -14.20 -24.19 -7.70
CA ASP A 56 -13.88 -25.61 -7.59
C ASP A 56 -14.10 -26.34 -8.91
N GLN A 57 -15.12 -25.95 -9.67
CA GLN A 57 -15.33 -26.44 -11.04
C GLN A 57 -14.19 -26.00 -11.97
N ALA A 58 -13.76 -24.74 -11.89
CA ALA A 58 -12.63 -24.25 -12.67
C ALA A 58 -11.34 -25.02 -12.35
N LEU A 59 -11.08 -25.27 -11.06
CA LEU A 59 -9.94 -26.07 -10.62
C LEU A 59 -10.02 -27.52 -11.11
N ALA A 60 -11.22 -28.11 -11.10
CA ALA A 60 -11.46 -29.45 -11.61
C ALA A 60 -11.13 -29.54 -13.10
N LEU A 61 -11.58 -28.56 -13.93
CA LEU A 61 -11.24 -28.48 -15.35
C LEU A 61 -9.73 -28.37 -15.60
N LEU A 62 -9.05 -27.47 -14.85
CA LEU A 62 -7.60 -27.34 -14.96
C LEU A 62 -6.86 -28.65 -14.66
N ARG A 63 -7.29 -29.37 -13.60
CA ARG A 63 -6.71 -30.68 -13.21
C ARG A 63 -7.02 -31.78 -14.21
N GLN A 64 -8.28 -31.91 -14.62
CA GLN A 64 -8.74 -32.96 -15.54
C GLN A 64 -8.01 -32.88 -16.89
N HIS A 65 -7.89 -31.66 -17.42
CA HIS A 65 -7.26 -31.45 -18.73
C HIS A 65 -5.76 -31.16 -18.65
N LYS A 66 -5.17 -31.13 -17.45
CA LYS A 66 -3.75 -30.84 -17.19
C LYS A 66 -3.28 -29.55 -17.86
N ILE A 67 -4.14 -28.52 -17.83
CA ILE A 67 -3.88 -27.19 -18.37
C ILE A 67 -3.61 -26.19 -17.23
N GLU A 68 -2.81 -25.17 -17.52
CA GLU A 68 -2.47 -24.12 -16.54
C GLU A 68 -3.34 -22.88 -16.67
N LYS A 69 -4.09 -22.76 -17.76
CA LYS A 69 -4.89 -21.58 -18.11
C LYS A 69 -6.24 -22.00 -18.67
N LEU A 70 -7.30 -21.42 -18.12
CA LEU A 70 -8.69 -21.69 -18.49
C LEU A 70 -9.32 -20.37 -18.96
N PRO A 71 -9.46 -20.16 -20.29
CA PRO A 71 -10.14 -18.99 -20.81
C PRO A 71 -11.62 -18.99 -20.43
N LEU A 72 -12.13 -17.83 -20.03
CA LEU A 72 -13.54 -17.60 -19.76
C LEU A 72 -14.18 -16.92 -20.95
N VAL A 73 -15.26 -17.51 -21.46
CA VAL A 73 -15.98 -16.99 -22.64
C VAL A 73 -17.45 -16.76 -22.34
N ASP A 74 -18.05 -15.79 -23.03
CA ASP A 74 -19.49 -15.60 -23.05
C ASP A 74 -20.20 -16.57 -24.03
N ALA A 75 -21.52 -16.48 -24.12
CA ALA A 75 -22.34 -17.30 -25.01
C ALA A 75 -22.00 -17.12 -26.51
N ALA A 76 -21.38 -16.01 -26.90
CA ALA A 76 -20.91 -15.74 -28.26
C ALA A 76 -19.46 -16.19 -28.48
N GLY A 77 -18.81 -16.84 -27.52
CA GLY A 77 -17.42 -17.29 -27.60
C GLY A 77 -16.39 -16.17 -27.41
N ARG A 78 -16.82 -14.97 -27.00
CA ARG A 78 -15.92 -13.84 -26.76
C ARG A 78 -15.16 -14.02 -25.45
N LEU A 79 -13.87 -13.74 -25.47
CA LEU A 79 -13.02 -13.80 -24.29
C LEU A 79 -13.46 -12.71 -23.26
N ARG A 80 -13.69 -13.14 -22.02
CA ARG A 80 -14.09 -12.28 -20.90
C ARG A 80 -13.12 -12.34 -19.72
N GLY A 81 -12.30 -13.38 -19.66
CA GLY A 81 -11.34 -13.53 -18.57
C GLY A 81 -10.43 -14.73 -18.78
N LEU A 82 -9.54 -14.92 -17.83
CA LEU A 82 -8.59 -16.04 -17.79
C LEU A 82 -8.37 -16.46 -16.35
N ILE A 83 -8.67 -17.70 -16.01
CA ILE A 83 -8.30 -18.33 -14.73
C ILE A 83 -7.02 -19.14 -14.94
N THR A 84 -6.09 -19.06 -14.00
CA THR A 84 -4.85 -19.82 -14.03
C THR A 84 -4.63 -20.62 -12.74
N VAL A 85 -3.81 -21.67 -12.81
CA VAL A 85 -3.40 -22.42 -11.61
C VAL A 85 -2.75 -21.51 -10.57
N LYS A 86 -2.04 -20.45 -11.01
CA LYS A 86 -1.42 -19.47 -10.09
C LYS A 86 -2.44 -18.73 -9.23
N ASP A 87 -3.66 -18.51 -9.72
CA ASP A 87 -4.70 -17.81 -8.96
C ASP A 87 -5.14 -18.64 -7.75
N PHE A 88 -5.27 -19.96 -7.92
CA PHE A 88 -5.56 -20.89 -6.83
C PHE A 88 -4.40 -21.01 -5.85
N VAL A 89 -3.16 -21.12 -6.34
CA VAL A 89 -1.97 -21.18 -5.49
C VAL A 89 -1.84 -19.91 -4.65
N LYS A 90 -2.00 -18.74 -5.26
CA LYS A 90 -1.96 -17.44 -4.54
C LYS A 90 -3.10 -17.30 -3.55
N ARG A 91 -4.31 -17.77 -3.87
CA ARG A 91 -5.45 -17.76 -2.94
C ARG A 91 -5.13 -18.57 -1.68
N GLY A 92 -4.49 -19.73 -1.82
CA GLY A 92 -4.06 -20.56 -0.68
C GLY A 92 -2.88 -19.95 0.09
N GLN A 93 -1.94 -19.30 -0.61
CA GLN A 93 -0.78 -18.65 0.02
C GLN A 93 -1.13 -17.36 0.77
N PHE A 94 -2.15 -16.62 0.29
CA PHE A 94 -2.55 -15.31 0.83
C PHE A 94 -4.07 -15.30 1.09
N PRO A 95 -4.55 -16.10 2.08
CA PRO A 95 -5.98 -16.20 2.38
C PRO A 95 -6.55 -14.87 2.90
N ASP A 96 -5.74 -14.10 3.62
CA ASP A 96 -6.13 -12.84 4.27
C ASP A 96 -5.98 -11.60 3.36
N ALA A 97 -5.66 -11.78 2.07
CA ALA A 97 -5.60 -10.67 1.14
C ALA A 97 -6.98 -10.00 1.00
N THR A 98 -7.02 -8.67 1.13
CA THR A 98 -8.25 -7.89 1.01
C THR A 98 -8.77 -7.97 -0.43
N LYS A 99 -10.00 -8.44 -0.58
CA LYS A 99 -10.66 -8.67 -1.88
C LYS A 99 -12.06 -8.08 -1.90
N ASP A 100 -12.50 -7.70 -3.07
CA ASP A 100 -13.88 -7.31 -3.32
C ASP A 100 -14.83 -8.54 -3.42
N ALA A 101 -16.11 -8.29 -3.66
CA ALA A 101 -17.11 -9.34 -3.80
C ALA A 101 -16.85 -10.31 -4.97
N ASP A 102 -16.15 -9.84 -6.01
CA ASP A 102 -15.75 -10.63 -7.17
C ASP A 102 -14.43 -11.40 -6.95
N GLY A 103 -13.82 -11.26 -5.77
CA GLY A 103 -12.55 -11.90 -5.41
C GLY A 103 -11.31 -11.23 -6.00
N ARG A 104 -11.42 -10.00 -6.53
CA ARG A 104 -10.30 -9.19 -6.99
C ARG A 104 -9.66 -8.46 -5.81
N LEU A 105 -8.35 -8.19 -5.88
CA LEU A 105 -7.67 -7.38 -4.86
C LEU A 105 -8.26 -5.98 -4.81
N VAL A 106 -8.58 -5.51 -3.61
CA VAL A 106 -8.92 -4.10 -3.37
C VAL A 106 -7.65 -3.26 -3.53
N VAL A 107 -7.71 -2.22 -4.36
CA VAL A 107 -6.57 -1.35 -4.68
C VAL A 107 -6.84 0.10 -4.36
N GLY A 108 -5.84 0.77 -3.81
CA GLY A 108 -5.88 2.20 -3.52
C GLY A 108 -4.83 2.97 -4.31
N ALA A 109 -5.12 4.23 -4.65
CA ALA A 109 -4.19 5.11 -5.32
C ALA A 109 -4.14 6.50 -4.69
N ALA A 110 -2.92 7.05 -4.58
CA ALA A 110 -2.71 8.38 -4.00
C ALA A 110 -2.96 9.50 -5.02
N LEU A 111 -3.50 10.59 -4.50
CA LEU A 111 -3.72 11.85 -5.18
C LEU A 111 -3.08 13.00 -4.39
N GLY A 112 -2.61 14.03 -5.08
CA GLY A 112 -2.35 15.33 -4.50
C GLY A 112 -3.58 16.22 -4.53
N VAL A 113 -3.36 17.52 -4.72
CA VAL A 113 -4.40 18.56 -4.88
C VAL A 113 -4.26 19.25 -6.24
N GLY A 114 -5.28 19.99 -6.65
CA GLY A 114 -5.28 20.72 -7.93
C GLY A 114 -5.88 19.94 -9.10
N GLU A 115 -5.99 20.62 -10.26
CA GLU A 115 -6.73 20.09 -11.42
C GLU A 115 -6.09 18.84 -12.04
N ASP A 116 -4.77 18.73 -12.05
CA ASP A 116 -4.11 17.53 -12.61
C ASP A 116 -4.31 16.31 -11.72
N ALA A 117 -4.30 16.49 -10.39
CA ALA A 117 -4.64 15.43 -9.44
C ALA A 117 -6.11 15.02 -9.58
N TYR A 118 -7.01 15.97 -9.82
CA TYR A 118 -8.42 15.67 -10.06
C TYR A 118 -8.65 14.89 -11.38
N LYS A 119 -8.00 15.31 -12.48
CA LYS A 119 -8.03 14.54 -13.74
C LYS A 119 -7.50 13.12 -13.55
N ARG A 120 -6.42 12.98 -12.76
CA ARG A 120 -5.87 11.67 -12.39
C ARG A 120 -6.90 10.84 -11.61
N ALA A 121 -7.70 11.44 -10.72
CA ALA A 121 -8.76 10.74 -10.00
C ALA A 121 -9.76 10.11 -10.98
N GLY A 122 -10.26 10.85 -11.98
CA GLY A 122 -11.16 10.33 -13.01
C GLY A 122 -10.58 9.13 -13.77
N LEU A 123 -9.32 9.23 -14.22
CA LEU A 123 -8.64 8.13 -14.91
C LEU A 123 -8.45 6.89 -14.02
N LEU A 124 -8.20 7.07 -12.72
CA LEU A 124 -8.07 5.97 -11.77
C LEU A 124 -9.43 5.29 -11.53
N VAL A 125 -10.50 6.06 -11.45
CA VAL A 125 -11.87 5.53 -11.33
C VAL A 125 -12.24 4.72 -12.57
N GLU A 126 -11.98 5.25 -13.77
CA GLU A 126 -12.18 4.53 -15.03
C GLU A 126 -11.35 3.23 -15.11
N ALA A 127 -10.16 3.22 -14.49
CA ALA A 127 -9.30 2.04 -14.41
C ALA A 127 -9.76 1.03 -13.32
N GLY A 128 -10.78 1.34 -12.53
CA GLY A 128 -11.35 0.45 -11.53
C GLY A 128 -10.62 0.47 -10.18
N VAL A 129 -10.13 1.63 -9.73
CA VAL A 129 -9.60 1.80 -8.36
C VAL A 129 -10.74 1.71 -7.35
N ASP A 130 -10.47 1.14 -6.18
CA ASP A 130 -11.46 1.01 -5.11
C ASP A 130 -11.39 2.16 -4.10
N VAL A 131 -10.17 2.66 -3.85
CA VAL A 131 -9.91 3.68 -2.83
C VAL A 131 -9.02 4.79 -3.39
N LEU A 132 -9.40 6.04 -3.20
CA LEU A 132 -8.56 7.20 -3.47
C LEU A 132 -8.02 7.79 -2.17
N VAL A 133 -6.72 8.09 -2.14
CA VAL A 133 -6.06 8.66 -0.96
C VAL A 133 -5.60 10.08 -1.29
N VAL A 134 -6.28 11.10 -0.76
CA VAL A 134 -5.81 12.48 -0.85
C VAL A 134 -4.70 12.65 0.19
N ASP A 135 -3.46 12.48 -0.28
CA ASP A 135 -2.26 12.33 0.54
C ASP A 135 -1.35 13.55 0.46
N THR A 136 -1.33 14.36 1.51
CA THR A 136 -0.57 15.60 1.61
C THR A 136 0.21 15.69 2.92
N ALA A 137 1.18 16.59 3.00
CA ALA A 137 1.93 16.86 4.22
C ALA A 137 1.05 17.49 5.31
N HIS A 138 -0.03 18.21 4.92
CA HIS A 138 -0.95 18.88 5.84
C HIS A 138 -2.39 18.79 5.33
N GLY A 139 -3.15 17.80 5.81
CA GLY A 139 -4.52 17.53 5.38
C GLY A 139 -5.55 18.57 5.86
N HIS A 140 -5.26 19.33 6.92
CA HIS A 140 -6.14 20.41 7.41
C HIS A 140 -5.93 21.72 6.64
N GLN A 141 -5.77 21.63 5.33
CA GLN A 141 -5.64 22.75 4.43
C GLN A 141 -6.86 22.85 3.51
N ARG A 142 -7.29 24.05 3.18
CA ARG A 142 -8.50 24.29 2.38
C ARG A 142 -8.49 23.54 1.06
N ALA A 143 -7.37 23.56 0.32
CA ALA A 143 -7.23 22.87 -0.95
C ALA A 143 -7.44 21.37 -0.83
N VAL A 144 -7.00 20.75 0.28
CA VAL A 144 -7.20 19.32 0.58
C VAL A 144 -8.66 19.02 0.85
N LEU A 145 -9.30 19.83 1.72
CA LEU A 145 -10.71 19.67 2.07
C LEU A 145 -11.62 19.84 0.84
N ASP A 146 -11.31 20.81 -0.02
CA ASP A 146 -12.05 21.05 -1.27
C ASP A 146 -11.84 19.90 -2.28
N MET A 147 -10.63 19.34 -2.38
CA MET A 147 -10.36 18.15 -3.20
C MET A 147 -11.16 16.93 -2.71
N VAL A 148 -11.17 16.68 -1.40
CA VAL A 148 -11.96 15.59 -0.81
C VAL A 148 -13.45 15.76 -1.16
N ARG A 149 -14.02 16.95 -0.91
CA ARG A 149 -15.44 17.22 -1.24
C ARG A 149 -15.76 16.99 -2.71
N ARG A 150 -14.88 17.47 -3.60
CA ARG A 150 -15.06 17.32 -5.04
C ARG A 150 -15.01 15.86 -5.48
N VAL A 151 -14.02 15.11 -5.01
CA VAL A 151 -13.89 13.68 -5.33
C VAL A 151 -15.08 12.88 -4.79
N LYS A 152 -15.53 13.17 -3.56
CA LYS A 152 -16.72 12.51 -2.98
C LYS A 152 -18.00 12.87 -3.71
N ALA A 153 -18.16 14.11 -4.15
CA ALA A 153 -19.35 14.54 -4.90
C ALA A 153 -19.45 13.86 -6.27
N ASP A 154 -18.31 13.71 -6.97
CA ASP A 154 -18.30 13.24 -8.36
C ASP A 154 -18.14 11.72 -8.48
N PHE A 155 -17.45 11.06 -7.53
CA PHE A 155 -17.11 9.63 -7.60
C PHE A 155 -17.57 8.83 -6.37
N GLY A 156 -18.04 9.49 -5.30
CA GLY A 156 -18.58 8.85 -4.11
C GLY A 156 -20.02 8.36 -4.32
N GLY A 157 -20.65 7.85 -3.26
CA GLY A 157 -22.00 7.31 -3.25
C GLY A 157 -22.01 6.00 -2.45
N ASP A 158 -23.18 5.35 -2.36
CA ASP A 158 -23.36 4.14 -1.55
C ASP A 158 -22.46 2.99 -2.03
N ASP A 159 -22.29 2.84 -3.34
CA ASP A 159 -21.38 1.88 -3.99
C ASP A 159 -20.17 2.58 -4.67
N GLY A 160 -19.92 3.86 -4.31
CA GLY A 160 -18.90 4.69 -4.94
C GLY A 160 -17.51 4.50 -4.36
N ILE A 161 -16.55 5.28 -4.89
CA ILE A 161 -15.16 5.27 -4.45
C ILE A 161 -15.05 5.73 -3.00
N GLN A 162 -14.29 4.98 -2.21
CA GLN A 162 -13.92 5.41 -0.86
C GLN A 162 -12.75 6.38 -0.88
N VAL A 163 -12.77 7.37 0.01
CA VAL A 163 -11.76 8.44 0.06
C VAL A 163 -11.11 8.50 1.44
N ILE A 164 -9.79 8.33 1.45
CA ILE A 164 -8.96 8.56 2.63
C ILE A 164 -8.36 9.94 2.52
N GLY A 165 -8.43 10.74 3.60
CA GLY A 165 -7.80 12.06 3.66
C GLY A 165 -6.67 12.14 4.69
N GLY A 166 -5.63 12.89 4.40
CA GLY A 166 -4.52 13.13 5.34
C GLY A 166 -3.34 13.93 4.72
N ASN A 167 -2.28 14.14 5.54
CA ASN A 167 -2.17 13.73 6.92
C ASN A 167 -2.59 14.86 7.87
N ILE A 168 -3.15 14.46 8.97
CA ILE A 168 -3.52 15.36 10.07
C ILE A 168 -2.85 14.92 11.38
N ALA A 169 -2.88 15.77 12.40
CA ALA A 169 -2.30 15.47 13.71
C ALA A 169 -3.14 16.02 14.87
N THR A 170 -4.31 16.59 14.60
CA THR A 170 -5.16 17.23 15.62
C THR A 170 -6.62 16.79 15.47
N ARG A 171 -7.37 16.89 16.58
CA ARG A 171 -8.81 16.63 16.57
C ARG A 171 -9.55 17.54 15.57
N ALA A 172 -9.20 18.83 15.52
CA ALA A 172 -9.82 19.76 14.58
C ALA A 172 -9.54 19.39 13.11
N GLY A 173 -8.32 18.92 12.80
CA GLY A 173 -7.97 18.44 11.46
C GLY A 173 -8.75 17.17 11.07
N ALA A 174 -8.93 16.24 12.01
CA ALA A 174 -9.76 15.07 11.81
C ALA A 174 -11.23 15.46 11.55
N GLN A 175 -11.79 16.34 12.38
CA GLN A 175 -13.16 16.82 12.20
C GLN A 175 -13.37 17.51 10.84
N ALA A 176 -12.43 18.35 10.42
CA ALA A 176 -12.52 19.04 9.13
C ALA A 176 -12.52 18.06 7.91
N LEU A 177 -11.74 16.98 7.97
CA LEU A 177 -11.76 15.92 6.96
C LEU A 177 -13.07 15.12 6.99
N ILE A 178 -13.58 14.80 8.18
CA ILE A 178 -14.88 14.14 8.36
C ILE A 178 -16.00 15.01 7.77
N ASP A 179 -16.01 16.30 8.06
CA ASP A 179 -16.98 17.26 7.51
C ASP A 179 -16.85 17.43 5.98
N ALA A 180 -15.67 17.12 5.43
CA ALA A 180 -15.45 17.08 4.00
C ALA A 180 -15.91 15.77 3.34
N GLY A 181 -16.27 14.74 4.13
CA GLY A 181 -16.87 13.50 3.67
C GLY A 181 -15.88 12.34 3.43
N VAL A 182 -14.74 12.33 4.13
CA VAL A 182 -13.80 11.17 4.03
C VAL A 182 -14.40 9.89 4.63
N ASP A 183 -13.97 8.76 4.12
CA ASP A 183 -14.30 7.43 4.65
C ASP A 183 -13.23 6.93 5.64
N ALA A 184 -12.04 7.54 5.68
CA ALA A 184 -11.02 7.32 6.69
C ALA A 184 -10.09 8.53 6.82
N VAL A 185 -9.47 8.71 8.00
CA VAL A 185 -8.47 9.75 8.25
C VAL A 185 -7.09 9.13 8.43
N LYS A 186 -6.06 9.73 7.80
CA LYS A 186 -4.68 9.32 7.94
C LYS A 186 -3.90 10.33 8.80
N VAL A 187 -3.27 9.82 9.87
CA VAL A 187 -2.72 10.60 10.99
C VAL A 187 -1.21 10.46 11.05
N GLY A 188 -0.52 11.60 11.02
CA GLY A 188 0.93 11.64 11.19
C GLY A 188 1.55 12.83 10.48
N VAL A 189 2.02 13.83 11.24
CA VAL A 189 2.77 14.97 10.73
C VAL A 189 4.14 14.97 11.39
N GLY A 190 5.18 14.66 10.57
CA GLY A 190 6.57 14.63 11.00
C GLY A 190 7.06 13.36 11.72
N PRO A 191 6.33 12.23 11.87
CA PRO A 191 6.83 11.07 12.61
C PRO A 191 7.74 10.15 11.78
N GLY A 192 7.79 10.29 10.47
CA GLY A 192 8.57 9.43 9.58
C GLY A 192 10.08 9.50 9.87
N SER A 193 10.77 8.37 9.73
CA SER A 193 12.21 8.26 10.02
C SER A 193 13.09 9.13 9.10
N ILE A 194 12.56 9.52 7.94
CA ILE A 194 13.23 10.35 6.93
C ILE A 194 12.63 11.77 6.88
N CYS A 195 11.69 12.09 7.76
CA CYS A 195 10.98 13.36 7.76
C CYS A 195 11.72 14.40 8.63
N THR A 196 11.91 15.60 8.10
CA THR A 196 12.53 16.72 8.81
C THR A 196 11.55 17.88 9.07
N THR A 197 10.26 17.72 8.77
CA THR A 197 9.23 18.76 8.97
C THR A 197 9.27 19.35 10.36
N ARG A 198 9.40 18.53 11.42
CA ARG A 198 9.47 19.00 12.81
C ARG A 198 10.68 19.89 13.10
N VAL A 199 11.77 19.71 12.37
CA VAL A 199 13.02 20.47 12.54
C VAL A 199 13.05 21.67 11.61
N VAL A 200 12.70 21.49 10.35
CA VAL A 200 12.77 22.53 9.31
C VAL A 200 11.60 23.52 9.42
N ALA A 201 10.38 23.01 9.56
CA ALA A 201 9.18 23.85 9.66
C ALA A 201 8.72 24.10 11.09
N GLY A 202 9.25 23.37 12.09
CA GLY A 202 8.81 23.45 13.48
C GLY A 202 7.39 22.92 13.73
N VAL A 203 6.87 22.11 12.80
CA VAL A 203 5.48 21.61 12.81
C VAL A 203 5.46 20.11 13.00
N GLY A 204 4.54 19.63 13.85
CA GLY A 204 4.31 18.21 14.10
C GLY A 204 3.81 17.95 15.51
N VAL A 205 3.26 16.77 15.71
CA VAL A 205 2.74 16.30 17.00
C VAL A 205 3.31 14.92 17.29
N PRO A 206 3.66 14.57 18.55
CA PRO A 206 4.03 13.21 18.91
C PRO A 206 2.95 12.22 18.47
N GLN A 207 3.35 11.10 17.83
CA GLN A 207 2.43 10.27 17.06
C GLN A 207 1.28 9.68 17.90
N ILE A 208 1.56 9.19 19.10
CA ILE A 208 0.51 8.65 19.99
C ILE A 208 -0.51 9.72 20.36
N SER A 209 -0.05 10.97 20.66
CA SER A 209 -0.95 12.09 20.92
C SER A 209 -1.78 12.45 19.69
N ALA A 210 -1.17 12.46 18.50
CA ALA A 210 -1.88 12.75 17.25
C ALA A 210 -2.98 11.73 16.97
N ILE A 211 -2.69 10.43 17.15
CA ILE A 211 -3.65 9.34 16.97
C ILE A 211 -4.82 9.50 17.97
N TYR A 212 -4.50 9.70 19.24
CA TYR A 212 -5.51 9.88 20.28
C TYR A 212 -6.42 11.08 20.00
N GLU A 213 -5.86 12.24 19.69
CA GLU A 213 -6.63 13.44 19.36
C GLU A 213 -7.53 13.25 18.13
N ALA A 214 -7.02 12.59 17.08
CA ALA A 214 -7.81 12.30 15.89
C ALA A 214 -8.94 11.30 16.20
N SER A 215 -8.69 10.29 17.03
CA SER A 215 -9.71 9.28 17.40
C SER A 215 -10.88 9.86 18.19
N LEU A 216 -10.66 10.95 18.92
CA LEU A 216 -11.74 11.67 19.65
C LEU A 216 -12.78 12.31 18.70
N ALA A 217 -12.40 12.62 17.46
CA ALA A 217 -13.33 13.09 16.44
C ALA A 217 -13.84 11.92 15.58
N ALA A 218 -12.94 11.03 15.17
CA ALA A 218 -13.23 9.96 14.22
C ALA A 218 -14.08 8.82 14.81
N GLY A 219 -13.83 8.44 16.08
CA GLY A 219 -14.56 7.37 16.77
C GLY A 219 -16.08 7.60 16.83
N PRO A 220 -16.56 8.75 17.36
CA PRO A 220 -17.99 9.07 17.38
C PRO A 220 -18.64 9.13 15.99
N ALA A 221 -17.88 9.46 14.95
CA ALA A 221 -18.34 9.51 13.57
C ALA A 221 -18.28 8.14 12.87
N GLY A 222 -17.74 7.09 13.49
CA GLY A 222 -17.54 5.78 12.87
C GLY A 222 -16.48 5.78 11.78
N ILE A 223 -15.59 6.79 11.73
CA ILE A 223 -14.57 6.94 10.70
C ILE A 223 -13.25 6.28 11.16
N PRO A 224 -12.70 5.31 10.41
CA PRO A 224 -11.44 4.65 10.75
C PRO A 224 -10.24 5.61 10.77
N VAL A 225 -9.28 5.32 11.66
CA VAL A 225 -8.03 6.05 11.82
C VAL A 225 -6.85 5.20 11.34
N ILE A 226 -6.07 5.73 10.42
CA ILE A 226 -4.82 5.12 9.93
C ILE A 226 -3.64 5.83 10.59
N ALA A 227 -2.88 5.13 11.45
CA ALA A 227 -1.68 5.67 12.06
C ALA A 227 -0.48 5.56 11.09
N ASP A 228 -0.07 6.70 10.53
CA ASP A 228 0.97 6.76 9.50
C ASP A 228 2.29 7.29 10.05
N GLY A 229 3.29 6.41 10.11
CA GLY A 229 4.65 6.71 10.51
C GLY A 229 4.91 6.62 12.02
N GLY A 230 6.19 6.77 12.39
CA GLY A 230 6.65 6.77 13.77
C GLY A 230 6.87 5.39 14.40
N LEU A 231 6.54 4.30 13.69
CA LEU A 231 6.73 2.94 14.19
C LEU A 231 8.19 2.50 14.01
N GLN A 232 8.82 2.10 15.10
CA GLN A 232 10.22 1.61 15.13
C GLN A 232 10.29 0.12 15.47
N TYR A 233 9.34 -0.39 16.27
CA TYR A 233 9.25 -1.76 16.74
C TYR A 233 7.82 -2.29 16.59
N SER A 234 7.68 -3.62 16.63
CA SER A 234 6.36 -4.26 16.58
C SER A 234 5.41 -3.84 17.71
N GLY A 235 5.94 -3.57 18.90
CA GLY A 235 5.16 -3.08 20.03
C GLY A 235 4.51 -1.70 19.80
N ASP A 236 5.04 -0.90 18.88
CA ASP A 236 4.46 0.40 18.56
C ASP A 236 3.14 0.27 17.79
N ILE A 237 2.91 -0.87 17.11
CA ILE A 237 1.63 -1.20 16.47
C ILE A 237 0.54 -1.32 17.56
N GLY A 238 0.80 -2.12 18.61
CA GLY A 238 -0.14 -2.25 19.73
C GLY A 238 -0.44 -0.91 20.39
N LYS A 239 0.59 -0.08 20.63
CA LYS A 239 0.41 1.28 21.20
C LYS A 239 -0.44 2.19 20.29
N ALA A 240 -0.24 2.15 18.97
CA ALA A 240 -1.02 2.93 18.02
C ALA A 240 -2.50 2.52 18.03
N LEU A 241 -2.79 1.22 18.06
CA LEU A 241 -4.14 0.68 18.13
C LEU A 241 -4.83 1.07 19.45
N VAL A 242 -4.14 0.93 20.59
CA VAL A 242 -4.65 1.35 21.92
C VAL A 242 -4.91 2.87 21.97
N ALA A 243 -4.09 3.67 21.27
CA ALA A 243 -4.32 5.11 21.16
C ALA A 243 -5.53 5.49 20.29
N GLY A 244 -6.14 4.54 19.60
CA GLY A 244 -7.36 4.74 18.81
C GLY A 244 -7.25 4.48 17.31
N ALA A 245 -6.07 4.11 16.79
CA ALA A 245 -5.94 3.71 15.39
C ALA A 245 -6.67 2.39 15.11
N ASP A 246 -7.08 2.19 13.86
CA ASP A 246 -7.69 0.95 13.36
C ASP A 246 -6.68 0.17 12.51
N THR A 247 -5.81 0.88 11.81
CA THR A 247 -4.72 0.32 11.01
C THR A 247 -3.45 1.16 11.16
N VAL A 248 -2.31 0.61 10.70
CA VAL A 248 -1.02 1.31 10.70
C VAL A 248 -0.43 1.35 9.29
N MET A 249 0.19 2.48 8.93
CA MET A 249 0.99 2.61 7.72
C MET A 249 2.47 2.66 8.08
N ILE A 250 3.26 1.82 7.42
CA ILE A 250 4.66 1.57 7.76
C ILE A 250 5.56 1.95 6.59
N GLY A 251 6.47 2.91 6.82
CA GLY A 251 7.50 3.32 5.85
C GLY A 251 8.86 2.68 6.17
N GLY A 252 9.56 3.22 7.16
CA GLY A 252 10.95 2.87 7.45
C GLY A 252 11.22 1.39 7.73
N LEU A 253 10.30 0.69 8.44
CA LEU A 253 10.47 -0.74 8.71
C LEU A 253 10.36 -1.61 7.44
N PHE A 254 9.63 -1.15 6.41
CA PHE A 254 9.52 -1.84 5.13
C PHE A 254 10.50 -1.33 4.08
N ALA A 255 11.16 -0.20 4.29
CA ALA A 255 12.08 0.36 3.30
C ALA A 255 13.29 -0.55 2.97
N GLY A 256 13.68 -1.41 3.93
CA GLY A 256 14.81 -2.35 3.77
C GLY A 256 14.45 -3.72 3.21
N VAL A 257 13.18 -4.01 2.90
CA VAL A 257 12.79 -5.32 2.38
C VAL A 257 13.13 -5.48 0.89
N GLU A 258 13.22 -6.71 0.43
CA GLU A 258 13.55 -7.05 -0.96
C GLU A 258 12.59 -6.38 -1.97
N GLU A 259 11.31 -6.37 -1.66
CA GLU A 259 10.24 -5.87 -2.51
C GLU A 259 10.16 -4.33 -2.55
N ALA A 260 10.84 -3.61 -1.63
CA ALA A 260 10.88 -2.15 -1.66
C ALA A 260 11.67 -1.64 -2.88
N PRO A 261 11.30 -0.48 -3.46
CA PRO A 261 11.88 0.00 -4.72
C PRO A 261 13.31 0.53 -4.62
N GLY A 262 13.88 0.68 -3.40
CA GLY A 262 15.24 1.18 -3.21
C GLY A 262 16.31 0.23 -3.78
N GLU A 263 17.42 0.77 -4.21
CA GLU A 263 18.55 -0.01 -4.72
C GLU A 263 19.28 -0.73 -3.59
N LEU A 264 19.70 -1.99 -3.85
CA LEU A 264 20.55 -2.73 -2.93
C LEU A 264 21.99 -2.24 -3.09
N VAL A 265 22.58 -1.80 -1.99
CA VAL A 265 23.96 -1.31 -1.94
C VAL A 265 24.77 -2.04 -0.85
N PHE A 266 26.08 -2.12 -1.05
CA PHE A 266 27.00 -2.75 -0.11
C PHE A 266 27.89 -1.68 0.53
N VAL A 267 27.86 -1.62 1.85
CA VAL A 267 28.68 -0.69 2.63
C VAL A 267 29.39 -1.48 3.73
N ASN A 268 30.71 -1.46 3.74
CA ASN A 268 31.54 -2.18 4.73
C ASN A 268 31.14 -3.66 4.90
N GLY A 269 30.86 -4.36 3.80
CA GLY A 269 30.47 -5.78 3.80
C GLY A 269 29.04 -6.08 4.23
N LYS A 270 28.23 -5.05 4.51
CA LYS A 270 26.82 -5.19 4.89
C LYS A 270 25.92 -4.71 3.76
N GLN A 271 24.73 -5.31 3.64
CA GLN A 271 23.72 -4.95 2.67
C GLN A 271 22.79 -3.87 3.20
N TYR A 272 22.51 -2.86 2.35
CA TYR A 272 21.58 -1.77 2.63
C TYR A 272 20.67 -1.54 1.43
N LYS A 273 19.51 -0.93 1.64
CA LYS A 273 18.63 -0.40 0.60
C LYS A 273 18.66 1.13 0.66
N THR A 274 18.72 1.77 -0.51
CA THR A 274 18.51 3.21 -0.59
C THR A 274 17.08 3.55 -0.20
N TYR A 275 16.92 4.63 0.56
CA TYR A 275 15.62 5.09 1.05
C TYR A 275 15.57 6.61 1.09
N ARG A 276 14.49 7.21 0.62
CA ARG A 276 14.31 8.65 0.63
C ARG A 276 12.91 9.06 1.02
N GLY A 277 12.80 10.24 1.66
CA GLY A 277 11.53 10.88 1.96
C GLY A 277 10.90 11.50 0.72
N MET A 278 9.56 11.55 0.67
CA MET A 278 8.83 12.24 -0.40
C MET A 278 9.12 13.75 -0.42
N GLY A 279 9.46 14.35 0.73
CA GLY A 279 9.91 15.74 0.88
C GLY A 279 11.42 15.94 0.72
N SER A 280 12.19 14.92 0.29
CA SER A 280 13.62 15.08 0.01
C SER A 280 13.84 15.83 -1.31
N LEU A 281 15.02 16.44 -1.44
CA LEU A 281 15.36 17.20 -2.64
C LEU A 281 15.26 16.35 -3.90
N GLY A 282 15.81 15.14 -3.90
CA GLY A 282 15.76 14.24 -5.06
C GLY A 282 14.36 13.70 -5.38
N ALA A 283 13.44 13.68 -4.40
CA ALA A 283 12.04 13.35 -4.66
C ALA A 283 11.27 14.52 -5.27
N MET A 284 11.58 15.77 -4.85
CA MET A 284 10.93 16.99 -5.32
C MET A 284 11.49 17.52 -6.64
N GLN A 285 12.72 17.14 -7.01
CA GLN A 285 13.31 17.53 -8.30
C GLN A 285 12.50 16.97 -9.46
N LYS A 286 12.27 17.82 -10.46
CA LYS A 286 11.57 17.42 -11.69
C LYS A 286 12.40 16.41 -12.47
N ARG A 287 11.81 15.26 -12.77
CA ARG A 287 12.29 14.33 -13.80
C ARG A 287 11.50 14.61 -15.08
N GLY A 288 12.04 15.43 -15.99
CA GLY A 288 11.29 15.98 -17.11
C GLY A 288 10.35 17.10 -16.65
N ASN A 289 9.11 17.13 -17.18
CA ASN A 289 8.11 18.16 -16.83
C ASN A 289 7.20 17.80 -15.64
N GLN A 290 7.44 16.68 -14.94
CA GLN A 290 6.55 16.18 -13.89
C GLN A 290 7.32 15.93 -12.58
N SER A 291 6.79 16.44 -11.47
CA SER A 291 7.18 16.06 -10.11
C SER A 291 5.91 15.75 -9.31
N PHE A 292 5.75 14.50 -8.91
CA PHE A 292 4.59 14.04 -8.15
C PHE A 292 4.69 14.26 -6.64
N SER A 293 5.75 14.92 -6.15
CA SER A 293 5.94 15.18 -4.73
C SER A 293 5.93 16.64 -4.34
N ARG A 294 5.94 17.57 -5.32
CA ARG A 294 5.87 19.02 -5.04
C ARG A 294 4.49 19.43 -4.54
N ASP A 295 3.42 18.93 -5.14
CA ASP A 295 2.03 19.17 -4.75
C ASP A 295 1.76 18.71 -3.31
N ARG A 296 2.35 17.59 -2.89
CA ARG A 296 2.27 17.08 -1.52
C ARG A 296 2.81 18.07 -0.48
N TYR A 297 3.84 18.85 -0.83
CA TYR A 297 4.49 19.83 0.03
C TYR A 297 4.16 21.29 -0.36
N PHE A 298 3.14 21.50 -1.19
CA PHE A 298 2.68 22.80 -1.64
C PHE A 298 3.79 23.65 -2.29
N ALA A 299 4.68 23.01 -3.02
CA ALA A 299 5.84 23.62 -3.67
C ALA A 299 5.70 23.72 -5.19
N ASP A 300 4.50 23.61 -5.75
CA ASP A 300 4.25 23.64 -7.20
C ASP A 300 4.63 24.97 -7.83
N ASP A 301 4.49 26.09 -7.10
CA ASP A 301 4.80 27.42 -7.55
C ASP A 301 6.31 27.74 -7.57
N VAL A 302 7.15 26.83 -7.04
CA VAL A 302 8.60 27.02 -7.01
C VAL A 302 9.18 26.73 -8.38
N LEU A 303 9.58 27.77 -9.11
CA LEU A 303 10.04 27.68 -10.49
C LEU A 303 11.45 27.07 -10.64
N SER A 304 12.29 27.11 -9.61
CA SER A 304 13.69 26.68 -9.68
C SER A 304 14.05 25.75 -8.51
N ASP A 305 14.78 24.67 -8.80
CA ASP A 305 15.11 23.62 -7.84
C ASP A 305 16.00 24.08 -6.68
N ASP A 306 16.79 25.15 -6.87
CA ASP A 306 17.63 25.77 -5.84
C ASP A 306 16.85 26.53 -4.76
N LYS A 307 15.57 26.81 -5.01
CA LYS A 307 14.65 27.47 -4.04
C LYS A 307 13.77 26.48 -3.28
N LEU A 308 13.88 25.17 -3.55
CA LEU A 308 13.15 24.17 -2.80
C LEU A 308 13.67 24.09 -1.36
N VAL A 309 12.74 23.99 -0.41
CA VAL A 309 13.05 23.74 1.01
C VAL A 309 12.66 22.29 1.33
N PRO A 310 13.61 21.35 1.36
CA PRO A 310 13.29 19.96 1.61
C PRO A 310 12.88 19.70 3.07
N GLU A 311 11.83 18.94 3.25
CA GLU A 311 11.33 18.45 4.54
C GLU A 311 11.55 16.95 4.72
N GLY A 312 12.55 16.40 4.04
CA GLY A 312 12.93 15.00 4.11
C GLY A 312 14.38 14.78 3.67
N ILE A 313 14.94 13.67 4.13
CA ILE A 313 16.29 13.26 3.82
C ILE A 313 16.34 12.04 2.91
N GLU A 314 17.51 11.80 2.34
CA GLU A 314 17.86 10.60 1.59
C GLU A 314 18.96 9.86 2.34
N GLY A 315 18.91 8.54 2.33
CA GLY A 315 19.89 7.72 3.04
C GLY A 315 19.75 6.25 2.71
N GLN A 316 20.17 5.43 3.64
CA GLN A 316 20.20 3.98 3.50
C GLN A 316 19.65 3.33 4.77
N VAL A 317 18.92 2.24 4.59
CA VAL A 317 18.44 1.39 5.68
C VAL A 317 19.00 -0.01 5.53
N PRO A 318 19.27 -0.72 6.61
CA PRO A 318 19.76 -2.10 6.54
C PRO A 318 18.79 -2.99 5.74
N TYR A 319 19.33 -3.83 4.86
CA TYR A 319 18.55 -4.84 4.14
C TYR A 319 17.97 -5.86 5.12
N ARG A 320 16.70 -6.23 4.91
CA ARG A 320 15.94 -7.09 5.84
C ARG A 320 15.44 -8.40 5.21
N GLY A 321 15.80 -8.69 3.96
CA GLY A 321 15.27 -9.84 3.23
C GLY A 321 13.82 -9.65 2.78
N ALA A 322 13.10 -10.74 2.59
CA ALA A 322 11.72 -10.73 2.09
C ALA A 322 10.75 -10.05 3.08
N LEU A 323 9.77 -9.32 2.54
CA LEU A 323 8.69 -8.64 3.30
C LEU A 323 7.96 -9.61 4.24
N SER A 324 7.70 -10.84 3.79
CA SER A 324 6.98 -11.85 4.58
C SER A 324 7.62 -12.12 5.94
N GLY A 325 8.95 -12.16 6.01
CA GLY A 325 9.67 -12.35 7.28
C GLY A 325 9.51 -11.15 8.22
N VAL A 326 9.55 -9.93 7.69
CA VAL A 326 9.37 -8.70 8.48
C VAL A 326 7.92 -8.61 8.98
N VAL A 327 6.93 -8.86 8.12
CA VAL A 327 5.51 -8.89 8.51
C VAL A 327 5.25 -9.93 9.60
N HIS A 328 5.83 -11.13 9.48
CA HIS A 328 5.71 -12.16 10.50
C HIS A 328 6.16 -11.67 11.89
N GLN A 329 7.31 -10.99 11.96
CA GLN A 329 7.81 -10.44 13.23
C GLN A 329 6.92 -9.32 13.79
N LEU A 330 6.43 -8.44 12.91
CA LEU A 330 5.55 -7.33 13.31
C LEU A 330 4.19 -7.84 13.82
N VAL A 331 3.57 -8.76 13.11
CA VAL A 331 2.30 -9.39 13.52
C VAL A 331 2.49 -10.25 14.78
N GLY A 332 3.62 -10.94 14.90
CA GLY A 332 3.98 -11.68 16.10
C GLY A 332 4.03 -10.79 17.34
N GLY A 333 4.68 -9.60 17.22
CA GLY A 333 4.72 -8.62 18.31
C GLY A 333 3.36 -8.04 18.66
N LEU A 334 2.49 -7.79 17.66
CA LEU A 334 1.10 -7.38 17.90
C LEU A 334 0.31 -8.47 18.64
N ARG A 335 0.42 -9.72 18.18
CA ARG A 335 -0.24 -10.86 18.87
C ARG A 335 0.24 -11.02 20.31
N ALA A 336 1.51 -10.80 20.57
CA ALA A 336 2.05 -10.78 21.94
C ALA A 336 1.39 -9.65 22.77
N SER A 337 1.28 -8.43 22.25
CA SER A 337 0.59 -7.33 22.90
C SER A 337 -0.86 -7.67 23.23
N MET A 338 -1.58 -8.28 22.28
CA MET A 338 -2.97 -8.75 22.48
C MET A 338 -3.04 -9.83 23.56
N GLY A 339 -2.10 -10.78 23.57
CA GLY A 339 -2.02 -11.82 24.60
C GLY A 339 -1.82 -11.25 26.01
N TYR A 340 -0.90 -10.30 26.17
CA TYR A 340 -0.69 -9.62 27.46
C TYR A 340 -1.91 -8.81 27.92
N ALA A 341 -2.66 -8.21 26.99
CA ALA A 341 -3.88 -7.45 27.31
C ALA A 341 -5.12 -8.35 27.49
N GLY A 342 -5.01 -9.66 27.26
CA GLY A 342 -6.15 -10.57 27.26
C GLY A 342 -7.17 -10.29 26.15
N ALA A 343 -6.72 -9.72 25.03
CA ALA A 343 -7.53 -9.28 23.91
C ALA A 343 -7.57 -10.34 22.79
N ALA A 344 -8.75 -10.81 22.42
CA ALA A 344 -8.94 -11.73 21.30
C ALA A 344 -9.01 -11.03 19.96
N THR A 345 -9.48 -9.78 19.94
CA THR A 345 -9.63 -8.94 18.75
C THR A 345 -8.90 -7.59 18.91
N VAL A 346 -8.73 -6.87 17.80
CA VAL A 346 -8.20 -5.48 17.84
C VAL A 346 -9.14 -4.56 18.64
N ALA A 347 -10.44 -4.77 18.54
CA ALA A 347 -11.43 -4.02 19.34
C ALA A 347 -11.22 -4.25 20.83
N ASP A 348 -11.05 -5.50 21.28
CA ASP A 348 -10.72 -5.81 22.67
C ASP A 348 -9.40 -5.14 23.12
N LEU A 349 -8.38 -5.12 22.23
CA LEU A 349 -7.12 -4.47 22.55
C LEU A 349 -7.29 -2.97 22.73
N LYS A 350 -8.09 -2.31 21.91
CA LYS A 350 -8.42 -0.87 22.03
C LYS A 350 -9.15 -0.57 23.33
N GLU A 351 -10.06 -1.44 23.76
CA GLU A 351 -10.84 -1.27 24.99
C GLU A 351 -10.03 -1.53 26.27
N ARG A 352 -9.20 -2.59 26.27
CA ARG A 352 -8.51 -3.06 27.48
C ARG A 352 -7.12 -2.47 27.66
N GLY A 353 -6.48 -2.07 26.54
CA GLY A 353 -5.12 -1.54 26.54
C GLY A 353 -5.02 -0.21 27.30
N GLN A 354 -3.97 -0.08 28.10
CA GLN A 354 -3.70 1.15 28.87
C GLN A 354 -2.31 1.67 28.52
N LEU A 355 -2.23 2.96 28.23
CA LEU A 355 -0.97 3.66 27.97
C LEU A 355 -0.48 4.38 29.22
N THR A 356 0.81 4.24 29.52
CA THR A 356 1.47 4.95 30.62
C THR A 356 2.54 5.88 30.06
N ARG A 357 2.59 7.10 30.60
CA ARG A 357 3.71 8.02 30.32
C ARG A 357 4.96 7.55 31.04
N ILE A 358 6.06 7.57 30.31
CA ILE A 358 7.38 7.29 30.85
C ILE A 358 8.34 8.47 30.67
N THR A 359 9.37 8.55 31.48
CA THR A 359 10.48 9.51 31.36
C THR A 359 11.55 8.95 30.41
N SER A 360 12.58 9.76 30.15
CA SER A 360 13.78 9.28 29.43
C SER A 360 14.48 8.13 30.17
N ALA A 361 14.46 8.15 31.51
CA ALA A 361 15.01 7.05 32.32
C ALA A 361 14.17 5.77 32.15
N GLY A 362 12.83 5.88 32.19
CA GLY A 362 11.95 4.74 31.92
C GLY A 362 12.08 4.21 30.49
N LEU A 363 12.43 5.07 29.51
CA LEU A 363 12.73 4.62 28.16
C LEU A 363 14.02 3.79 28.08
N VAL A 364 15.06 4.18 28.82
CA VAL A 364 16.32 3.40 28.93
C VAL A 364 16.05 2.06 29.59
N GLU A 365 15.31 2.04 30.69
CA GLU A 365 14.92 0.83 31.43
C GLU A 365 14.06 -0.12 30.56
N SER A 366 13.22 0.41 29.66
CA SER A 366 12.38 -0.39 28.77
C SER A 366 13.13 -1.08 27.63
N HIS A 367 14.39 -0.72 27.39
CA HIS A 367 15.29 -1.39 26.47
C HIS A 367 16.26 -2.32 27.21
N PRO A 368 16.80 -3.37 26.57
CA PRO A 368 17.89 -4.14 27.15
C PRO A 368 19.02 -3.21 27.60
N HIS A 369 19.42 -3.30 28.84
CA HIS A 369 20.47 -2.49 29.46
C HIS A 369 21.40 -3.38 30.29
N ASP A 370 22.59 -2.89 30.58
CA ASP A 370 23.64 -3.61 31.37
C ASP A 370 24.05 -4.96 30.74
N ILE A 371 23.88 -5.14 29.43
CA ILE A 371 24.30 -6.34 28.70
C ILE A 371 24.87 -5.97 27.32
N HIS A 372 25.95 -6.63 26.94
CA HIS A 372 26.48 -6.54 25.58
C HIS A 372 25.79 -7.57 24.69
N MET A 373 25.09 -7.09 23.65
CA MET A 373 24.37 -7.94 22.71
C MET A 373 25.36 -8.62 21.76
N THR A 374 25.48 -9.94 21.86
CA THR A 374 26.36 -10.75 21.00
C THR A 374 25.69 -11.35 19.80
N VAL A 375 24.34 -11.46 19.83
CA VAL A 375 23.51 -11.97 18.74
C VAL A 375 22.33 -11.01 18.55
N GLU A 376 22.17 -10.50 17.35
CA GLU A 376 21.03 -9.65 17.01
C GLU A 376 19.74 -10.48 16.96
N ALA A 377 18.69 -10.00 17.64
CA ALA A 377 17.37 -10.58 17.50
C ALA A 377 16.71 -10.07 16.20
N PRO A 378 15.90 -10.90 15.50
CA PRO A 378 15.30 -10.51 14.22
C PRO A 378 14.33 -9.32 14.34
N ASN A 379 13.78 -9.11 15.53
CA ASN A 379 12.77 -8.07 15.83
C ASN A 379 13.30 -6.95 16.75
N TYR A 380 14.57 -7.01 17.17
CA TYR A 380 15.19 -5.98 17.99
C TYR A 380 16.60 -5.64 17.49
N ARG A 381 16.86 -4.35 17.33
CA ARG A 381 18.18 -3.80 17.05
C ARG A 381 18.52 -2.81 18.15
N GLY A 382 19.71 -2.91 18.71
CA GLY A 382 20.24 -1.93 19.64
C GLY A 382 20.23 -0.52 19.04
N ARG A 383 20.10 0.48 19.90
CA ARG A 383 20.21 1.91 19.55
C ARG A 383 21.66 2.30 19.29
#